data_6e82d5ce2817b9a5ae82cdfa9b64da41
#
_entry.id   6e82d5ce2817b9a5ae82cdfa9b64da41
#
_cell.length_a   1.000
_cell.length_b   1.000
_cell.length_c   1.000
_cell.angle_alpha   90.00
_cell.angle_beta   90.00
_cell.angle_gamma   90.00
#
_symmetry.space_group_name_H-M   'P 1'
#
loop_
_entity.id
_entity.type
_entity.pdbx_description
1 polymer ?
#
loop_
_entity_poly.entity_id
_entity_poly.type
_entity_poly.pdbx_seq_one_letter_code
_entity_poly.pdbx_strand_id
1 'polypeptide(L)'
;MSVDKTVELGGFAPARFAAAKDAFAANFAEGLERGARFTLVEAGEVVLDLWAGSADRKGERPWDEHTLAAVFSTTKAVAALMIARLVDQAKLDYGQTLATVWP
;
A
#
# COMPACT_ATOMS: atom_id res chain seq x y z
N MET A 1 -9.60 -9.92 -31.42
CA MET A 1 -9.02 -8.57 -31.21
C MET A 1 -8.78 -8.40 -29.72
N SER A 2 -7.52 -8.45 -29.27
CA SER A 2 -7.19 -8.02 -27.91
C SER A 2 -7.30 -6.51 -27.87
N VAL A 3 -8.27 -5.98 -27.15
CA VAL A 3 -8.27 -4.59 -26.77
C VAL A 3 -7.07 -4.43 -25.85
N ASP A 4 -6.07 -3.71 -26.32
CA ASP A 4 -4.94 -3.29 -25.49
C ASP A 4 -5.53 -2.43 -24.36
N LYS A 5 -5.79 -3.08 -23.21
CA LYS A 5 -6.28 -2.39 -22.01
C LYS A 5 -5.08 -1.75 -21.35
N THR A 6 -4.52 -0.75 -21.99
CA THR A 6 -3.58 0.16 -21.30
C THR A 6 -4.34 0.81 -20.16
N VAL A 7 -4.02 0.42 -18.92
CA VAL A 7 -4.56 1.07 -17.74
C VAL A 7 -3.97 2.48 -17.66
N GLU A 8 -4.82 3.46 -17.36
CA GLU A 8 -4.35 4.81 -17.07
C GLU A 8 -3.75 4.84 -15.65
N LEU A 9 -2.48 5.25 -15.57
CA LEU A 9 -1.76 5.38 -14.30
C LEU A 9 -1.89 6.81 -13.78
N GLY A 10 -2.31 6.93 -12.52
CA GLY A 10 -2.19 8.17 -11.76
C GLY A 10 -0.90 8.22 -10.97
N GLY A 11 -0.54 9.42 -10.47
CA GLY A 11 0.65 9.62 -9.66
C GLY A 11 1.91 9.95 -10.46
N PHE A 12 3.06 9.53 -9.95
CA PHE A 12 4.34 9.81 -10.59
C PHE A 12 5.35 8.68 -10.39
N ALA A 13 6.22 8.49 -11.37
CA ALA A 13 7.37 7.59 -11.32
C ALA A 13 8.53 8.20 -12.10
N PRO A 14 9.60 8.66 -11.43
CA PRO A 14 10.81 9.14 -12.09
C PRO A 14 11.44 8.05 -12.98
N ALA A 15 12.22 8.49 -13.98
CA ALA A 15 12.83 7.58 -14.98
C ALA A 15 13.65 6.44 -14.36
N ARG A 16 14.31 6.67 -13.22
CA ARG A 16 15.06 5.62 -12.49
C ARG A 16 14.19 4.46 -12.03
N PHE A 17 12.87 4.65 -11.96
CA PHE A 17 11.88 3.65 -11.57
C PHE A 17 11.03 3.17 -12.74
N ALA A 18 11.46 3.37 -13.98
CA ALA A 18 10.70 2.95 -15.16
C ALA A 18 10.33 1.47 -15.11
N ALA A 19 11.26 0.59 -14.72
CA ALA A 19 10.99 -0.84 -14.61
C ALA A 19 9.90 -1.16 -13.58
N ALA A 20 9.86 -0.46 -12.45
CA ALA A 20 8.80 -0.62 -11.45
C ALA A 20 7.44 -0.14 -11.96
N LYS A 21 7.42 0.97 -12.70
CA LYS A 21 6.21 1.49 -13.36
C LYS A 21 5.68 0.49 -14.39
N ASP A 22 6.55 -0.07 -15.22
CA ASP A 22 6.18 -1.03 -16.27
C ASP A 22 5.63 -2.33 -15.63
N ALA A 23 6.27 -2.84 -14.58
CA ALA A 23 5.78 -4.01 -13.83
C ALA A 23 4.42 -3.75 -13.17
N PHE A 24 4.21 -2.57 -12.60
CA PHE A 24 2.92 -2.17 -12.03
C PHE A 24 1.82 -2.15 -13.10
N ALA A 25 2.09 -1.57 -14.26
CA ALA A 25 1.14 -1.53 -15.37
C ALA A 25 0.85 -2.92 -15.94
N ALA A 26 1.86 -3.78 -16.05
CA ALA A 26 1.72 -5.14 -16.56
C ALA A 26 0.71 -5.98 -15.76
N ASN A 27 0.65 -5.82 -14.43
CA ASN A 27 -0.31 -6.53 -13.59
C ASN A 27 -1.76 -6.27 -14.01
N PHE A 28 -2.07 -5.06 -14.47
CA PHE A 28 -3.40 -4.73 -14.97
C PHE A 28 -3.66 -5.29 -16.37
N ALA A 29 -2.66 -5.18 -17.26
CA ALA A 29 -2.75 -5.72 -18.61
C ALA A 29 -2.95 -7.24 -18.62
N GLU A 30 -2.30 -7.94 -17.70
CA GLU A 30 -2.41 -9.40 -17.50
C GLU A 30 -3.68 -9.81 -16.74
N GLY A 31 -4.44 -8.85 -16.20
CA GLY A 31 -5.65 -9.11 -15.43
C GLY A 31 -5.40 -9.63 -14.00
N LEU A 32 -4.17 -9.50 -13.50
CA LEU A 32 -3.79 -9.91 -12.15
C LEU A 32 -4.26 -8.91 -11.09
N GLU A 33 -4.45 -7.65 -11.49
CA GLU A 33 -4.83 -6.56 -10.60
C GLU A 33 -6.11 -5.87 -11.09
N ARG A 34 -6.94 -5.44 -10.15
CA ARG A 34 -8.17 -4.69 -10.43
C ARG A 34 -8.02 -3.22 -10.07
N GLY A 35 -7.44 -2.94 -8.94
CA GLY A 35 -7.15 -1.62 -8.43
C GLY A 35 -6.05 -1.70 -7.39
N ALA A 36 -5.06 -0.83 -7.49
CA ALA A 36 -3.91 -0.86 -6.60
C ALA A 36 -3.24 0.51 -6.49
N ARG A 37 -2.48 0.66 -5.41
CA ARG A 37 -1.52 1.74 -5.21
C ARG A 37 -0.18 1.17 -4.79
N PHE A 38 0.88 1.73 -5.32
CA PHE A 38 2.26 1.42 -4.96
C PHE A 38 3.01 2.71 -4.65
N THR A 39 3.52 2.83 -3.42
CA THR A 39 4.24 4.00 -2.95
C THR A 39 5.62 3.57 -2.45
N LEU A 40 6.66 4.30 -2.84
CA LEU A 40 8.02 4.11 -2.37
C LEU A 40 8.51 5.37 -1.65
N VAL A 41 9.04 5.18 -0.46
CA VAL A 41 9.65 6.22 0.37
C VAL A 41 11.14 5.95 0.50
N GLU A 42 11.96 6.95 0.22
CA GLU A 42 13.41 6.90 0.34
C GLU A 42 13.90 8.11 1.13
N ALA A 43 14.65 7.88 2.19
CA ALA A 43 15.16 8.94 3.08
C ALA A 43 14.08 9.92 3.58
N GLY A 44 12.87 9.43 3.86
CA GLY A 44 11.74 10.23 4.34
C GLY A 44 10.93 10.92 3.26
N GLU A 45 11.33 10.83 1.98
CA GLU A 45 10.64 11.43 0.85
C GLU A 45 9.90 10.39 0.02
N VAL A 46 8.69 10.72 -0.44
CA VAL A 46 7.97 9.89 -1.41
C VAL A 46 8.63 10.07 -2.77
N VAL A 47 9.28 9.04 -3.28
CA VAL A 47 10.03 9.07 -4.53
C VAL A 47 9.32 8.39 -5.70
N LEU A 48 8.27 7.63 -5.43
CA LEU A 48 7.38 7.03 -6.40
C LEU A 48 6.02 6.86 -5.74
N ASP A 49 4.97 7.17 -6.47
CA ASP A 49 3.59 6.93 -6.06
C ASP A 49 2.75 6.69 -7.31
N LEU A 50 2.19 5.49 -7.43
CA LEU A 50 1.39 5.05 -8.56
C LEU A 50 0.08 4.46 -8.07
N TRP A 51 -1.00 4.78 -8.77
CA TRP A 51 -2.28 4.13 -8.58
C TRP A 51 -2.96 3.89 -9.93
N ALA A 52 -3.81 2.91 -9.98
CA ALA A 52 -4.56 2.59 -11.19
C ALA A 52 -5.76 1.69 -10.91
N GLY A 53 -6.63 1.57 -11.88
CA GLY A 53 -7.73 0.63 -11.89
C GLY A 53 -8.96 1.14 -11.17
N SER A 54 -9.70 0.22 -10.55
CA SER A 54 -11.00 0.50 -9.93
C SER A 54 -10.97 0.29 -8.42
N ALA A 55 -11.63 1.20 -7.71
CA ALA A 55 -11.81 1.15 -6.26
C ALA A 55 -12.96 0.21 -5.84
N ASP A 56 -13.76 -0.28 -6.77
CA ASP A 56 -14.89 -1.17 -6.49
C ASP A 56 -14.95 -2.38 -7.43
N ARG A 57 -15.81 -3.35 -7.08
CA ARG A 57 -15.96 -4.60 -7.85
C ARG A 57 -16.65 -4.40 -9.18
N LYS A 58 -17.47 -3.36 -9.33
CA LYS A 58 -18.24 -3.08 -10.54
C LYS A 58 -17.42 -2.32 -11.59
N GLY A 59 -16.31 -1.69 -11.18
CA GLY A 59 -15.52 -0.87 -12.08
C GLY A 59 -16.10 0.53 -12.32
N GLU A 60 -17.05 0.96 -11.49
CA GLU A 60 -17.73 2.23 -11.64
C GLU A 60 -16.97 3.39 -11.01
N ARG A 61 -16.14 3.11 -10.01
CA ARG A 61 -15.37 4.10 -9.27
C ARG A 61 -13.89 3.91 -9.53
N PRO A 62 -13.22 4.87 -10.20
CA PRO A 62 -11.78 4.78 -10.43
C PRO A 62 -10.99 4.83 -9.12
N TRP A 63 -9.84 4.17 -9.11
CA TRP A 63 -8.86 4.33 -8.03
C TRP A 63 -8.20 5.69 -8.16
N ASP A 64 -8.12 6.43 -7.07
CA ASP A 64 -7.49 7.75 -6.99
C ASP A 64 -6.51 7.84 -5.80
N GLU A 65 -5.91 9.00 -5.62
CA GLU A 65 -4.95 9.26 -4.54
C GLU A 65 -5.53 9.15 -3.12
N HIS A 66 -6.86 9.21 -2.99
CA HIS A 66 -7.58 9.14 -1.71
C HIS A 66 -8.25 7.79 -1.47
N THR A 67 -8.16 6.86 -2.42
CA THR A 67 -8.79 5.56 -2.31
C THR A 67 -8.19 4.76 -1.15
N LEU A 68 -9.05 4.24 -0.29
CA LEU A 68 -8.70 3.36 0.82
C LEU A 68 -9.08 1.92 0.48
N ALA A 69 -8.24 0.98 0.92
CA ALA A 69 -8.48 -0.44 0.80
C ALA A 69 -8.33 -1.14 2.15
N ALA A 70 -9.13 -2.18 2.37
CA ALA A 70 -8.96 -3.04 3.54
C ALA A 70 -7.67 -3.85 3.40
N VAL A 71 -6.81 -3.76 4.39
CA VAL A 71 -5.49 -4.41 4.36
C VAL A 71 -5.42 -5.72 5.16
N PHE A 72 -6.54 -6.13 5.75
CA PHE A 72 -6.68 -7.39 6.51
C PHE A 72 -5.51 -7.59 7.50
N SER A 73 -4.81 -8.71 7.42
CA SER A 73 -3.74 -9.07 8.36
C SER A 73 -2.49 -8.17 8.30
N THR A 74 -2.32 -7.33 7.30
CA THR A 74 -1.29 -6.29 7.31
C THR A 74 -1.48 -5.33 8.50
N THR A 75 -2.70 -5.23 9.03
CA THR A 75 -3.02 -4.51 10.27
C THR A 75 -2.19 -4.99 11.48
N LYS A 76 -1.73 -6.26 11.49
CA LYS A 76 -0.84 -6.76 12.56
C LYS A 76 0.47 -5.97 12.63
N ALA A 77 1.01 -5.56 11.50
CA ALA A 77 2.21 -4.72 11.46
C ALA A 77 1.95 -3.34 12.10
N VAL A 78 0.77 -2.77 11.87
CA VAL A 78 0.35 -1.50 12.49
C VAL A 78 0.18 -1.68 14.00
N ALA A 79 -0.44 -2.78 14.44
CA ALA A 79 -0.57 -3.10 15.86
C ALA A 79 0.81 -3.24 16.54
N ALA A 80 1.75 -3.94 15.91
CA ALA A 80 3.12 -4.05 16.40
C ALA A 80 3.83 -2.68 16.50
N LEU A 81 3.61 -1.81 15.52
CA LEU A 81 4.14 -0.44 15.53
C LEU A 81 3.57 0.38 16.70
N MET A 82 2.28 0.22 17.01
CA MET A 82 1.65 0.87 18.18
C MET A 82 2.30 0.42 19.48
N ILE A 83 2.56 -0.87 19.64
CA ILE A 83 3.28 -1.41 20.82
C ILE A 83 4.70 -0.83 20.89
N ALA A 84 5.44 -0.82 19.78
CA ALA A 84 6.78 -0.23 19.72
C ALA A 84 6.77 1.24 20.17
N ARG A 85 5.77 2.00 19.78
CA ARG A 85 5.60 3.39 20.21
C ARG A 85 5.35 3.52 21.72
N LEU A 86 4.57 2.61 22.29
CA LEU A 86 4.34 2.60 23.76
C LEU A 86 5.61 2.24 24.52
N VAL A 87 6.44 1.35 23.99
CA VAL A 87 7.76 1.01 24.57
C VAL A 87 8.70 2.20 24.47
N ASP A 88 8.76 2.89 23.35
CA ASP A 88 9.56 4.10 23.16
C ASP A 88 9.15 5.21 24.15
N GLN A 89 7.87 5.30 24.49
CA GLN A 89 7.33 6.22 25.49
C GLN A 89 7.47 5.71 26.95
N ALA A 90 8.19 4.61 27.18
CA ALA A 90 8.36 3.98 28.49
C ALA A 90 7.03 3.58 29.19
N LYS A 91 5.96 3.35 28.42
CA LYS A 91 4.65 2.91 28.93
C LYS A 91 4.51 1.40 28.97
N LEU A 92 5.31 0.70 28.20
CA LEU A 92 5.41 -0.76 28.14
C LEU A 92 6.88 -1.17 28.08
N ASP A 93 7.15 -2.43 28.42
CA ASP A 93 8.44 -3.07 28.25
C ASP A 93 8.22 -4.39 27.48
N TYR A 94 9.04 -4.68 26.47
CA TYR A 94 8.93 -5.94 25.73
C TYR A 94 9.18 -7.18 26.60
N GLY A 95 9.93 -7.03 27.70
CA GLY A 95 10.23 -8.11 28.64
C GLY A 95 9.15 -8.34 29.70
N GLN A 96 8.16 -7.44 29.84
CA GLN A 96 7.10 -7.61 30.83
C GLN A 96 6.12 -8.73 30.45
N THR A 97 5.54 -9.37 31.46
CA THR A 97 4.53 -10.40 31.24
C THR A 97 3.17 -9.79 30.92
N LEU A 98 2.35 -10.47 30.13
CA LEU A 98 1.00 -10.02 29.79
C LEU A 98 0.16 -9.79 31.05
N ALA A 99 0.30 -10.62 32.08
CA ALA A 99 -0.44 -10.52 33.32
C ALA A 99 -0.22 -9.20 34.09
N THR A 100 0.84 -8.45 33.79
CA THR A 100 1.06 -7.13 34.44
C THR A 100 0.18 -6.04 33.84
N VAL A 101 -0.34 -6.22 32.65
CA VAL A 101 -1.19 -5.24 31.93
C VAL A 101 -2.59 -5.76 31.67
N TRP A 102 -2.77 -7.08 31.73
CA TRP A 102 -4.05 -7.77 31.57
C TRP A 102 -4.14 -8.91 32.61
N PRO A 103 -4.56 -8.60 33.84
CA PRO A 103 -4.68 -9.57 34.94
C PRO A 103 -5.82 -10.60 34.72
#